data_41812b894c354ff28ad0774b7e17b45f
#
_entry.id   41812b894c354ff28ad0774b7e17b45f
#
_cell.length_a   1.000
_cell.length_b   1.000
_cell.length_c   1.000
_cell.angle_alpha   90.00
_cell.angle_beta   90.00
_cell.angle_gamma   90.00
#
_symmetry.space_group_name_H-M   'P 1'
#
loop_
_entity.id
_entity.type
_entity.pdbx_description
1 polymer ?
#
loop_
_entity_poly.entity_id
_entity_poly.type
_entity_poly.pdbx_seq_one_letter_code
_entity_poly.pdbx_strand_id
1 'polypeptide(L)'
;AITSPGDIILSPNPSYPIHPYGFIIAGASLRHLPAMDDGIFNPDLYLERLERSIIESVPAPVAVIVSFPSNPTAQVVSLEFYEEVVKIALKYNVYILSDLAYAEIYYDNSPPPSILQIPKAKDVAVEFTSMSKTYAMAGWRIGFAVGNIRLINALTRIKSYLDYGAFTPVQVAAAAALNGPQDCVQEIRSTYQKRRDVLINSMARAGK
;
A
#
# COMPACT_ATOMS: atom_id res chain seq x y z
N ALA A 1 -2.86 14.97 -7.56
CA ALA A 1 -4.23 15.36 -7.19
C ALA A 1 -4.30 16.04 -5.80
N ILE A 2 -3.40 15.68 -4.89
CA ILE A 2 -3.42 16.15 -3.49
C ILE A 2 -2.19 16.96 -3.10
N THR A 3 -1.21 17.11 -3.99
CA THR A 3 0.05 17.82 -3.74
C THR A 3 0.26 18.94 -4.72
N SER A 4 0.98 19.95 -4.26
CA SER A 4 1.56 21.05 -5.04
C SER A 4 3.10 20.96 -5.01
N PRO A 5 3.81 21.65 -5.92
CA PRO A 5 5.27 21.71 -5.86
C PRO A 5 5.76 22.20 -4.48
N GLY A 6 6.68 21.44 -3.89
CA GLY A 6 7.24 21.73 -2.57
C GLY A 6 6.53 21.08 -1.38
N ASP A 7 5.33 20.54 -1.57
CA ASP A 7 4.68 19.74 -0.52
C ASP A 7 5.52 18.50 -0.17
N ILE A 8 5.45 18.07 1.09
CA ILE A 8 6.22 16.92 1.58
C ILE A 8 5.35 15.68 1.66
N ILE A 9 5.90 14.57 1.17
CA ILE A 9 5.35 13.22 1.32
C ILE A 9 6.35 12.36 2.09
N LEU A 10 5.85 11.60 3.06
CA LEU A 10 6.63 10.59 3.78
C LEU A 10 6.49 9.25 3.06
N SER A 11 7.61 8.63 2.71
CA SER A 11 7.65 7.35 2.01
C SER A 11 8.56 6.36 2.74
N PRO A 12 8.15 5.09 2.89
CA PRO A 12 9.03 4.08 3.46
C PRO A 12 10.28 3.90 2.61
N ASN A 13 11.36 3.43 3.23
CA ASN A 13 12.60 3.07 2.56
C ASN A 13 13.18 1.78 3.17
N PRO A 14 13.33 0.69 2.37
CA PRO A 14 13.04 0.60 0.93
C PRO A 14 11.54 0.59 0.61
N SER A 15 11.17 0.91 -0.63
CA SER A 15 9.78 0.93 -1.10
C SER A 15 9.66 0.60 -2.60
N TYR A 16 8.44 0.28 -3.02
CA TYR A 16 8.14 0.11 -4.44
C TYR A 16 8.33 1.45 -5.18
N PRO A 17 8.96 1.46 -6.37
CA PRO A 17 9.39 2.70 -7.04
C PRO A 17 8.29 3.75 -7.27
N ILE A 18 7.04 3.35 -7.49
CA ILE A 18 5.97 4.32 -7.72
C ILE A 18 5.69 5.20 -6.47
N HIS A 19 5.97 4.68 -5.27
CA HIS A 19 5.74 5.42 -4.04
C HIS A 19 6.56 6.72 -3.99
N PRO A 20 7.89 6.70 -4.17
CA PRO A 20 8.66 7.95 -4.28
C PRO A 20 8.45 8.65 -5.61
N TYR A 21 8.60 7.96 -6.73
CA TYR A 21 8.67 8.61 -8.04
C TYR A 21 7.34 9.21 -8.50
N GLY A 22 6.21 8.64 -8.11
CA GLY A 22 4.90 9.24 -8.42
C GLY A 22 4.76 10.65 -7.86
N PHE A 23 5.27 10.91 -6.67
CA PHE A 23 5.23 12.22 -6.04
C PHE A 23 6.34 13.16 -6.54
N ILE A 24 7.52 12.64 -6.85
CA ILE A 24 8.58 13.43 -7.50
C ILE A 24 8.09 13.97 -8.85
N ILE A 25 7.45 13.13 -9.67
CA ILE A 25 6.87 13.54 -10.96
C ILE A 25 5.78 14.60 -10.75
N ALA A 26 5.02 14.53 -9.67
CA ALA A 26 4.02 15.54 -9.30
C ALA A 26 4.61 16.81 -8.70
N GLY A 27 5.94 16.92 -8.54
CA GLY A 27 6.64 18.08 -8.01
C GLY A 27 6.72 18.14 -6.48
N ALA A 28 6.31 17.09 -5.78
CA ALA A 28 6.44 17.04 -4.33
C ALA A 28 7.85 16.67 -3.89
N SER A 29 8.21 17.06 -2.68
CA SER A 29 9.43 16.68 -1.99
C SER A 29 9.21 15.40 -1.17
N LEU A 30 10.21 14.52 -1.14
CA LEU A 30 10.14 13.28 -0.38
C LEU A 30 11.00 13.33 0.86
N ARG A 31 10.46 12.76 1.94
CA ARG A 31 11.24 12.35 3.11
C ARG A 31 11.09 10.84 3.30
N HIS A 32 12.23 10.18 3.37
CA HIS A 32 12.25 8.74 3.58
C HIS A 32 12.07 8.39 5.05
N LEU A 33 11.24 7.37 5.30
CA LEU A 33 11.06 6.73 6.60
C LEU A 33 11.83 5.39 6.59
N PRO A 34 13.08 5.34 7.07
CA PRO A 34 13.77 4.08 7.20
C PRO A 34 13.05 3.21 8.23
N ALA A 35 12.61 2.03 7.79
CA ALA A 35 11.81 1.11 8.59
C ALA A 35 12.62 -0.11 9.08
N MET A 36 13.87 -0.21 8.64
CA MET A 36 14.73 -1.36 8.91
C MET A 36 15.76 -1.02 9.98
N ASP A 37 15.99 -1.97 10.87
CA ASP A 37 17.08 -1.98 11.84
C ASP A 37 17.87 -3.27 11.63
N ASP A 38 19.15 -3.16 11.26
CA ASP A 38 20.01 -4.28 10.89
C ASP A 38 19.38 -5.25 9.85
N GLY A 39 18.64 -4.70 8.88
CA GLY A 39 17.95 -5.47 7.86
C GLY A 39 16.62 -6.10 8.29
N ILE A 40 16.18 -5.87 9.51
CA ILE A 40 14.91 -6.35 10.06
C ILE A 40 13.93 -5.18 10.21
N PHE A 41 12.68 -5.38 9.81
CA PHE A 41 11.65 -4.37 10.03
C PHE A 41 11.34 -4.23 11.52
N ASN A 42 11.40 -2.98 12.01
CA ASN A 42 11.08 -2.62 13.38
C ASN A 42 9.86 -1.68 13.40
N PRO A 43 8.66 -2.17 13.80
CA PRO A 43 7.44 -1.39 13.83
C PRO A 43 7.52 -0.17 14.76
N ASP A 44 8.11 -0.33 15.96
CA ASP A 44 8.20 0.74 16.95
C ASP A 44 9.10 1.87 16.46
N LEU A 45 10.23 1.50 15.87
CA LEU A 45 11.14 2.46 15.24
C LEU A 45 10.48 3.18 14.05
N TYR A 46 9.66 2.48 13.27
CA TYR A 46 8.89 3.11 12.19
C TYR A 46 7.92 4.15 12.74
N LEU A 47 7.17 3.83 13.79
CA LEU A 47 6.20 4.75 14.41
C LEU A 47 6.88 5.98 15.03
N GLU A 48 7.98 5.78 15.73
CA GLU A 48 8.80 6.88 16.26
C GLU A 48 9.28 7.81 15.14
N ARG A 49 9.85 7.24 14.08
CA ARG A 49 10.35 8.01 12.93
C ARG A 49 9.23 8.71 12.16
N LEU A 50 8.06 8.08 12.05
CA LEU A 50 6.90 8.67 11.43
C LEU A 50 6.48 9.94 12.18
N GLU A 51 6.25 9.84 13.48
CA GLU A 51 5.81 10.98 14.29
C GLU A 51 6.87 12.09 14.32
N ARG A 52 8.12 11.73 14.51
CA ARG A 52 9.26 12.66 14.47
C ARG A 52 9.38 13.38 13.12
N SER A 53 9.27 12.63 12.01
CA SER A 53 9.34 13.23 10.67
C SER A 53 8.19 14.19 10.38
N ILE A 54 7.01 13.94 10.94
CA ILE A 54 5.89 14.87 10.85
C ILE A 54 6.20 16.17 11.60
N ILE A 55 6.69 16.05 12.84
CA ILE A 55 6.99 17.22 13.70
C ILE A 55 8.14 18.07 13.12
N GLU A 56 9.18 17.43 12.61
CA GLU A 56 10.40 18.12 12.13
C GLU A 56 10.26 18.64 10.69
N SER A 57 9.16 18.34 9.98
CA SER A 57 8.98 18.77 8.60
C SER A 57 8.42 20.19 8.48
N VAL A 58 9.05 20.99 7.64
CA VAL A 58 8.58 22.32 7.27
C VAL A 58 8.62 22.41 5.74
N PRO A 59 7.47 22.53 5.07
CA PRO A 59 6.09 22.49 5.61
C PRO A 59 5.74 21.11 6.20
N ALA A 60 4.64 21.04 6.95
CA ALA A 60 4.11 19.76 7.43
C ALA A 60 3.79 18.81 6.27
N PRO A 61 4.02 17.48 6.42
CA PRO A 61 3.73 16.55 5.34
C PRO A 61 2.25 16.47 5.02
N VAL A 62 1.92 16.36 3.74
CA VAL A 62 0.53 16.18 3.28
C VAL A 62 0.07 14.74 3.51
N ALA A 63 0.94 13.78 3.26
CA ALA A 63 0.60 12.37 3.39
C ALA A 63 1.81 11.51 3.76
N VAL A 64 1.52 10.34 4.31
CA VAL A 64 2.44 9.22 4.47
C VAL A 64 1.97 8.03 3.63
N ILE A 65 2.91 7.32 3.02
CA ILE A 65 2.67 6.08 2.30
C ILE A 65 2.94 4.92 3.25
N VAL A 66 2.02 3.96 3.30
CA VAL A 66 2.22 2.66 3.94
C VAL A 66 1.96 1.56 2.92
N SER A 67 2.77 0.50 2.92
CA SER A 67 2.64 -0.60 1.96
C SER A 67 3.01 -1.91 2.65
N PHE A 68 1.99 -2.65 3.09
CA PHE A 68 2.15 -3.94 3.75
C PHE A 68 1.03 -4.90 3.31
N PRO A 69 1.37 -6.10 2.81
CA PRO A 69 2.72 -6.66 2.59
C PRO A 69 3.55 -5.82 1.64
N SER A 70 4.83 -5.60 2.00
CA SER A 70 5.66 -4.63 1.31
C SER A 70 6.42 -5.23 0.11
N ASN A 71 6.65 -4.41 -0.89
CA ASN A 71 7.61 -4.65 -1.96
C ASN A 71 8.75 -3.63 -1.81
N PRO A 72 10.04 -4.05 -1.62
CA PRO A 72 10.56 -5.40 -1.91
C PRO A 72 10.73 -6.33 -0.69
N THR A 73 10.45 -5.89 0.53
CA THR A 73 10.89 -6.56 1.76
C THR A 73 9.97 -7.68 2.25
N ALA A 74 8.79 -7.85 1.64
CA ALA A 74 7.76 -8.80 2.02
C ALA A 74 7.29 -8.69 3.50
N GLN A 75 7.56 -7.55 4.15
CA GLN A 75 7.15 -7.30 5.53
C GLN A 75 5.64 -7.21 5.64
N VAL A 76 5.12 -7.70 6.74
CA VAL A 76 3.72 -7.58 7.15
C VAL A 76 3.64 -6.87 8.49
N VAL A 77 2.49 -6.31 8.81
CA VAL A 77 2.24 -5.61 10.07
C VAL A 77 0.98 -6.14 10.73
N SER A 78 0.84 -5.86 12.01
CA SER A 78 -0.37 -6.19 12.77
C SER A 78 -1.44 -5.09 12.65
N LEU A 79 -2.62 -5.38 13.16
CA LEU A 79 -3.69 -4.39 13.22
C LEU A 79 -3.36 -3.27 14.19
N GLU A 80 -2.69 -3.60 15.32
CA GLU A 80 -2.26 -2.65 16.34
C GLU A 80 -1.25 -1.63 15.76
N PHE A 81 -0.38 -2.05 14.86
CA PHE A 81 0.51 -1.13 14.15
C PHE A 81 -0.30 -0.10 13.34
N TYR A 82 -1.34 -0.54 12.63
CA TYR A 82 -2.21 0.37 11.89
C TYR A 82 -3.03 1.28 12.81
N GLU A 83 -3.43 0.82 14.01
CA GLU A 83 -4.08 1.68 15.00
C GLU A 83 -3.20 2.87 15.37
N GLU A 84 -1.92 2.65 15.66
CA GLU A 84 -0.98 3.72 15.98
C GLU A 84 -0.70 4.63 14.78
N VAL A 85 -0.56 4.08 13.56
CA VAL A 85 -0.41 4.89 12.35
C VAL A 85 -1.63 5.81 12.13
N VAL A 86 -2.84 5.28 12.28
CA VAL A 86 -4.07 6.08 12.13
C VAL A 86 -4.18 7.14 13.22
N LYS A 87 -3.83 6.82 14.46
CA LYS A 87 -3.83 7.75 15.59
C LYS A 87 -2.86 8.90 15.36
N ILE A 88 -1.64 8.62 14.91
CA ILE A 88 -0.65 9.66 14.54
C ILE A 88 -1.20 10.52 13.40
N ALA A 89 -1.72 9.92 12.35
CA ALA A 89 -2.25 10.64 11.19
C ALA A 89 -3.42 11.58 11.56
N LEU A 90 -4.34 11.12 12.40
CA LEU A 90 -5.43 11.93 12.92
C LEU A 90 -4.92 13.09 13.79
N LYS A 91 -3.95 12.83 14.67
CA LYS A 91 -3.35 13.84 15.57
C LYS A 91 -2.73 15.00 14.80
N TYR A 92 -2.06 14.70 13.70
CA TYR A 92 -1.30 15.70 12.92
C TYR A 92 -1.99 16.11 11.62
N ASN A 93 -3.19 15.61 11.34
CA ASN A 93 -3.94 15.88 10.12
C ASN A 93 -3.14 15.55 8.84
N VAL A 94 -2.49 14.40 8.82
CA VAL A 94 -1.72 13.85 7.69
C VAL A 94 -2.54 12.74 7.03
N TYR A 95 -2.63 12.73 5.70
CA TYR A 95 -3.30 11.64 5.00
C TYR A 95 -2.45 10.37 4.97
N ILE A 96 -3.12 9.22 4.90
CA ILE A 96 -2.48 7.91 4.71
C ILE A 96 -2.84 7.36 3.33
N LEU A 97 -1.82 7.00 2.55
CA LEU A 97 -1.97 6.31 1.27
C LEU A 97 -1.50 4.86 1.49
N SER A 98 -2.47 3.95 1.65
CA SER A 98 -2.21 2.53 1.91
C SER A 98 -2.16 1.76 0.60
N ASP A 99 -1.03 1.13 0.30
CA ASP A 99 -0.89 0.20 -0.83
C ASP A 99 -1.03 -1.23 -0.33
N LEU A 100 -2.17 -1.86 -0.63
CA LEU A 100 -2.52 -3.22 -0.25
C LEU A 100 -2.59 -4.14 -1.49
N ALA A 101 -1.66 -3.98 -2.43
CA ALA A 101 -1.66 -4.74 -3.67
C ALA A 101 -1.51 -6.26 -3.48
N TYR A 102 -0.97 -6.70 -2.34
CA TYR A 102 -0.71 -8.11 -2.02
C TYR A 102 -1.65 -8.68 -0.96
N ALA A 103 -2.82 -8.08 -0.74
CA ALA A 103 -3.81 -8.51 0.24
C ALA A 103 -4.12 -10.01 0.19
N GLU A 104 -4.24 -10.56 -1.02
CA GLU A 104 -4.66 -11.94 -1.23
C GLU A 104 -3.50 -12.92 -1.47
N ILE A 105 -2.27 -12.43 -1.55
CA ILE A 105 -1.07 -13.28 -1.68
C ILE A 105 -0.41 -13.43 -0.32
N TYR A 106 -1.09 -14.13 0.56
CA TYR A 106 -0.60 -14.45 1.89
C TYR A 106 -0.44 -15.98 2.07
N TYR A 107 0.31 -16.40 3.06
CA TYR A 107 0.67 -17.79 3.32
C TYR A 107 0.28 -18.20 4.74
N ASP A 108 0.23 -19.50 4.96
CA ASP A 108 0.04 -20.10 6.29
C ASP A 108 -1.25 -19.62 6.98
N ASN A 109 -2.30 -19.33 6.18
CA ASN A 109 -3.60 -18.83 6.63
C ASN A 109 -3.53 -17.54 7.47
N SER A 110 -2.51 -16.68 7.20
CA SER A 110 -2.32 -15.42 7.90
C SER A 110 -2.56 -14.23 6.95
N PRO A 111 -3.81 -13.81 6.72
CA PRO A 111 -4.11 -12.67 5.87
C PRO A 111 -3.61 -11.37 6.49
N PRO A 112 -3.02 -10.46 5.67
CA PRO A 112 -2.63 -9.15 6.16
C PRO A 112 -3.86 -8.30 6.49
N PRO A 113 -3.80 -7.44 7.52
CA PRO A 113 -4.91 -6.55 7.83
C PRO A 113 -5.04 -5.44 6.78
N SER A 114 -6.26 -4.94 6.60
CA SER A 114 -6.54 -3.68 5.92
C SER A 114 -6.52 -2.54 6.94
N ILE A 115 -5.93 -1.40 6.59
CA ILE A 115 -5.97 -0.20 7.44
C ILE A 115 -7.41 0.29 7.66
N LEU A 116 -8.30 -0.02 6.72
CA LEU A 116 -9.71 0.37 6.81
C LEU A 116 -10.52 -0.42 7.86
N GLN A 117 -9.92 -1.45 8.48
CA GLN A 117 -10.48 -2.12 9.67
C GLN A 117 -10.40 -1.23 10.92
N ILE A 118 -9.50 -0.24 10.94
CA ILE A 118 -9.32 0.65 12.08
C ILE A 118 -10.46 1.68 12.11
N PRO A 119 -11.11 1.87 13.28
CA PRO A 119 -12.10 2.94 13.46
C PRO A 119 -11.52 4.31 13.08
N LYS A 120 -12.29 5.11 12.35
CA LYS A 120 -11.91 6.44 11.85
C LYS A 120 -10.78 6.45 10.81
N ALA A 121 -10.24 5.31 10.37
CA ALA A 121 -9.25 5.30 9.30
C ALA A 121 -9.74 6.02 8.04
N LYS A 122 -11.03 5.90 7.71
CA LYS A 122 -11.66 6.58 6.56
C LYS A 122 -11.66 8.12 6.67
N ASP A 123 -11.38 8.67 7.84
CA ASP A 123 -11.25 10.13 8.00
C ASP A 123 -9.92 10.65 7.42
N VAL A 124 -8.90 9.80 7.34
CA VAL A 124 -7.55 10.19 6.90
C VAL A 124 -6.92 9.26 5.86
N ALA A 125 -7.45 8.06 5.62
CA ALA A 125 -6.82 7.05 4.78
C ALA A 125 -7.59 6.75 3.49
N VAL A 126 -6.84 6.47 2.43
CA VAL A 126 -7.29 5.77 1.24
C VAL A 126 -6.43 4.52 1.04
N GLU A 127 -7.05 3.41 0.70
CA GLU A 127 -6.38 2.14 0.43
C GLU A 127 -6.53 1.76 -1.03
N PHE A 128 -5.42 1.36 -1.64
CA PHE A 128 -5.32 0.96 -3.03
C PHE A 128 -5.14 -0.55 -3.13
N THR A 129 -5.91 -1.18 -4.00
CA THR A 129 -5.84 -2.61 -4.27
C THR A 129 -5.67 -2.86 -5.76
N SER A 130 -4.98 -3.93 -6.11
CA SER A 130 -4.69 -4.29 -7.50
C SER A 130 -5.27 -5.64 -7.87
N MET A 131 -5.95 -5.71 -9.01
CA MET A 131 -6.37 -7.00 -9.60
C MET A 131 -5.19 -7.80 -10.16
N SER A 132 -4.05 -7.13 -10.38
CA SER A 132 -2.85 -7.72 -11.00
C SER A 132 -2.32 -8.94 -10.28
N LYS A 133 -2.37 -8.94 -8.93
CA LYS A 133 -1.80 -9.99 -8.09
C LYS A 133 -2.87 -11.02 -7.72
N THR A 134 -3.98 -10.55 -7.19
CA THR A 134 -5.09 -11.37 -6.72
C THR A 134 -5.65 -12.29 -7.79
N TYR A 135 -5.85 -11.77 -9.00
CA TYR A 135 -6.50 -12.49 -10.11
C TYR A 135 -5.56 -12.75 -11.31
N ALA A 136 -4.24 -12.60 -11.12
CA ALA A 136 -3.27 -12.69 -12.22
C ALA A 136 -3.59 -11.78 -13.43
N MET A 137 -4.24 -10.64 -13.19
CA MET A 137 -4.70 -9.69 -14.20
C MET A 137 -3.69 -8.54 -14.43
N ALA A 138 -2.40 -8.81 -14.37
CA ALA A 138 -1.37 -7.77 -14.51
C ALA A 138 -1.46 -7.00 -15.84
N GLY A 139 -1.75 -7.69 -16.95
CA GLY A 139 -1.89 -7.08 -18.27
C GLY A 139 -3.15 -6.22 -18.45
N TRP A 140 -4.15 -6.38 -17.61
CA TRP A 140 -5.43 -5.65 -17.68
C TRP A 140 -5.36 -4.24 -17.13
N ARG A 141 -4.32 -3.90 -16.40
CA ARG A 141 -4.06 -2.57 -15.84
C ARG A 141 -5.24 -2.00 -15.06
N ILE A 142 -5.77 -2.76 -14.12
CA ILE A 142 -6.93 -2.37 -13.30
C ILE A 142 -6.66 -2.58 -11.81
N GLY A 143 -7.13 -1.65 -11.02
CA GLY A 143 -7.17 -1.65 -9.57
C GLY A 143 -8.27 -0.71 -9.10
N PHE A 144 -8.43 -0.57 -7.81
CA PHE A 144 -9.40 0.32 -7.21
C PHE A 144 -8.87 0.95 -5.92
N ALA A 145 -9.49 2.05 -5.53
CA ALA A 145 -9.20 2.75 -4.29
C ALA A 145 -10.48 2.93 -3.48
N VAL A 146 -10.38 2.73 -2.18
CA VAL A 146 -11.48 2.91 -1.22
C VAL A 146 -10.99 3.67 0.01
N GLY A 147 -11.84 4.45 0.65
CA GLY A 147 -11.48 5.16 1.87
C GLY A 147 -12.00 6.58 1.94
N ASN A 148 -11.14 7.52 2.33
CA ASN A 148 -11.47 8.91 2.56
C ASN A 148 -12.11 9.57 1.34
N ILE A 149 -13.30 10.14 1.52
CA ILE A 149 -14.08 10.71 0.40
C ILE A 149 -13.39 11.89 -0.30
N ARG A 150 -12.59 12.68 0.43
CA ARG A 150 -11.85 13.81 -0.17
C ARG A 150 -10.75 13.30 -1.09
N LEU A 151 -10.03 12.26 -0.67
CA LEU A 151 -8.98 11.62 -1.48
C LEU A 151 -9.59 10.92 -2.71
N ILE A 152 -10.71 10.22 -2.55
CA ILE A 152 -11.44 9.58 -3.66
C ILE A 152 -11.93 10.63 -4.66
N ASN A 153 -12.51 11.73 -4.19
CA ASN A 153 -12.97 12.82 -5.06
C ASN A 153 -11.81 13.48 -5.80
N ALA A 154 -10.67 13.69 -5.14
CA ALA A 154 -9.47 14.23 -5.77
C ALA A 154 -8.94 13.29 -6.86
N LEU A 155 -8.90 11.98 -6.59
CA LEU A 155 -8.53 10.95 -7.58
C LEU A 155 -9.50 10.94 -8.76
N THR A 156 -10.80 10.92 -8.51
CA THR A 156 -11.85 10.96 -9.54
C THR A 156 -11.70 12.18 -10.43
N ARG A 157 -11.48 13.35 -9.84
CA ARG A 157 -11.32 14.59 -10.57
C ARG A 157 -10.09 14.57 -11.48
N ILE A 158 -8.93 14.14 -10.98
CA ILE A 158 -7.73 14.10 -11.82
C ILE A 158 -7.86 13.06 -12.94
N LYS A 159 -8.45 11.89 -12.67
CA LYS A 159 -8.68 10.86 -13.68
C LYS A 159 -9.63 11.31 -14.77
N SER A 160 -10.62 12.15 -14.47
CA SER A 160 -11.53 12.70 -15.49
C SER A 160 -10.83 13.57 -16.53
N TYR A 161 -9.61 14.05 -16.26
CA TYR A 161 -8.80 14.82 -17.22
C TYR A 161 -7.64 14.01 -17.80
N LEU A 162 -7.08 13.04 -17.04
CA LEU A 162 -5.90 12.27 -17.47
C LEU A 162 -6.25 11.12 -18.42
N ASP A 163 -7.29 10.36 -18.09
CA ASP A 163 -7.60 9.12 -18.81
C ASP A 163 -9.10 8.88 -19.02
N TYR A 164 -9.96 9.80 -18.61
CA TYR A 164 -11.43 9.66 -18.64
C TYR A 164 -11.96 8.41 -17.94
N GLY A 165 -11.14 7.74 -17.15
CA GLY A 165 -11.43 6.47 -16.48
C GLY A 165 -10.86 5.25 -17.22
N ALA A 166 -10.88 4.11 -16.54
CA ALA A 166 -10.44 2.85 -17.14
C ALA A 166 -11.42 2.40 -18.25
N PHE A 167 -10.91 1.71 -19.26
CA PHE A 167 -11.71 1.16 -20.36
C PHE A 167 -12.83 0.26 -19.82
N THR A 168 -14.08 0.57 -20.17
CA THR A 168 -15.29 -0.06 -19.59
C THR A 168 -15.27 -1.60 -19.59
N PRO A 169 -14.88 -2.29 -20.68
CA PRO A 169 -14.79 -3.75 -20.66
C PRO A 169 -13.84 -4.29 -19.58
N VAL A 170 -12.74 -3.59 -19.29
CA VAL A 170 -11.80 -3.96 -18.22
C VAL A 170 -12.45 -3.77 -16.84
N GLN A 171 -13.23 -2.71 -16.65
CA GLN A 171 -13.98 -2.51 -15.41
C GLN A 171 -15.02 -3.61 -15.20
N VAL A 172 -15.75 -4.00 -16.25
CA VAL A 172 -16.72 -5.10 -16.21
C VAL A 172 -16.03 -6.43 -15.88
N ALA A 173 -14.88 -6.71 -16.49
CA ALA A 173 -14.08 -7.90 -16.17
C ALA A 173 -13.61 -7.91 -14.70
N ALA A 174 -13.16 -6.77 -14.18
CA ALA A 174 -12.78 -6.64 -12.77
C ALA A 174 -13.97 -6.87 -11.83
N ALA A 175 -15.13 -6.30 -12.16
CA ALA A 175 -16.35 -6.51 -11.39
C ALA A 175 -16.80 -7.98 -11.42
N ALA A 176 -16.69 -8.65 -12.55
CA ALA A 176 -16.98 -10.08 -12.69
C ALA A 176 -16.01 -10.94 -11.84
N ALA A 177 -14.72 -10.61 -11.84
CA ALA A 177 -13.72 -11.29 -11.00
C ALA A 177 -14.00 -11.12 -9.50
N LEU A 178 -14.35 -9.90 -9.08
CA LEU A 178 -14.63 -9.60 -7.66
C LEU A 178 -15.93 -10.25 -7.15
N ASN A 179 -16.94 -10.37 -7.99
CA ASN A 179 -18.26 -10.92 -7.62
C ASN A 179 -18.43 -12.40 -7.97
N GLY A 180 -17.51 -12.97 -8.72
CA GLY A 180 -17.52 -14.38 -9.13
C GLY A 180 -16.95 -15.33 -8.07
N PRO A 181 -16.85 -16.63 -8.41
CA PRO A 181 -16.20 -17.62 -7.56
C PRO A 181 -14.75 -17.24 -7.26
N GLN A 182 -14.30 -17.45 -6.01
CA GLN A 182 -12.97 -17.07 -5.55
C GLN A 182 -11.97 -18.23 -5.51
N ASP A 183 -12.33 -19.40 -6.08
CA ASP A 183 -11.46 -20.59 -6.11
C ASP A 183 -10.13 -20.31 -6.81
N CYS A 184 -10.14 -19.49 -7.87
CA CYS A 184 -8.94 -19.07 -8.56
C CYS A 184 -7.94 -18.30 -7.66
N VAL A 185 -8.43 -17.53 -6.69
CA VAL A 185 -7.57 -16.82 -5.72
C VAL A 185 -6.86 -17.82 -4.81
N GLN A 186 -7.58 -18.85 -4.36
CA GLN A 186 -7.00 -19.92 -3.55
C GLN A 186 -5.96 -20.74 -4.32
N GLU A 187 -6.23 -21.04 -5.59
CA GLU A 187 -5.29 -21.75 -6.47
C GLU A 187 -4.01 -20.93 -6.69
N ILE A 188 -4.13 -19.63 -6.97
CA ILE A 188 -3.00 -18.71 -7.13
C ILE A 188 -2.18 -18.67 -5.84
N ARG A 189 -2.83 -18.48 -4.68
CA ARG A 189 -2.18 -18.46 -3.37
C ARG A 189 -1.43 -19.75 -3.09
N SER A 190 -2.08 -20.90 -3.28
CA SER A 190 -1.48 -22.22 -3.09
C SER A 190 -0.27 -22.45 -3.99
N THR A 191 -0.32 -21.95 -5.23
CA THR A 191 0.78 -22.03 -6.18
C THR A 191 1.99 -21.21 -5.69
N TYR A 192 1.75 -19.98 -5.22
CA TYR A 192 2.82 -19.13 -4.70
C TYR A 192 3.38 -19.66 -3.39
N GLN A 193 2.56 -20.21 -2.51
CA GLN A 193 3.02 -20.85 -1.27
C GLN A 193 3.95 -22.02 -1.57
N LYS A 194 3.57 -22.93 -2.48
CA LYS A 194 4.43 -24.03 -2.92
C LYS A 194 5.77 -23.53 -3.50
N ARG A 195 5.76 -22.48 -4.29
CA ARG A 195 6.98 -21.88 -4.85
C ARG A 195 7.88 -21.30 -3.78
N ARG A 196 7.30 -20.58 -2.79
CA ARG A 196 8.03 -20.11 -1.61
C ARG A 196 8.71 -21.26 -0.88
N ASP A 197 7.98 -22.32 -0.58
CA ASP A 197 8.48 -23.45 0.18
C ASP A 197 9.61 -24.17 -0.54
N VAL A 198 9.49 -24.37 -1.86
CA VAL A 198 10.58 -24.91 -2.69
C VAL A 198 11.82 -24.01 -2.65
N LEU A 199 11.64 -22.69 -2.78
CA LEU A 199 12.74 -21.74 -2.74
C LEU A 199 13.47 -21.79 -1.39
N ILE A 200 12.73 -21.67 -0.28
CA ILE A 200 13.31 -21.71 1.09
C ILE A 200 14.07 -23.01 1.33
N ASN A 201 13.46 -24.14 1.01
CA ASN A 201 14.09 -25.44 1.17
C ASN A 201 15.36 -25.62 0.31
N SER A 202 15.35 -25.05 -0.91
CA SER A 202 16.50 -25.13 -1.79
C SER A 202 17.65 -24.25 -1.29
N MET A 203 17.34 -23.04 -0.79
CA MET A 203 18.34 -22.14 -0.20
C MET A 203 18.93 -22.74 1.08
N ALA A 204 18.11 -23.31 1.96
CA ALA A 204 18.58 -23.98 3.17
C ALA A 204 19.54 -25.16 2.86
N ARG A 205 19.25 -25.95 1.81
CA ARG A 205 20.13 -27.03 1.34
C ARG A 205 21.45 -26.50 0.75
N ALA A 206 21.42 -25.32 0.17
CA ALA A 206 22.62 -24.67 -0.37
C ALA A 206 23.47 -23.95 0.69
N GLY A 207 23.07 -24.01 1.97
CA GLY A 207 23.79 -23.37 3.07
C GLY A 207 23.69 -21.84 3.09
N LYS A 208 22.58 -21.30 2.58
CA LYS A 208 22.33 -19.85 2.51
C LYS A 208 21.06 -19.46 3.24
#